data_da244d52289cb0e782d1fa043e9152e2
#
_entry.id   da244d52289cb0e782d1fa043e9152e2
#
_cell.length_a   1.000
_cell.length_b   1.000
_cell.length_c   1.000
_cell.angle_alpha   90.00
_cell.angle_beta   90.00
_cell.angle_gamma   90.00
#
_symmetry.space_group_name_H-M   'P 1'
#
loop_
_entity.id
_entity.type
_entity.pdbx_description
1 polymer ?
#
loop_
_entity_poly.entity_id
_entity_poly.type
_entity_poly.pdbx_seq_one_letter_code
_entity_poly.pdbx_strand_id
1 'polypeptide(L)'
;MKKKRLLGKNVIITGSSSGIGRVSALEFAKEGANLFLFARNLDRLNEVKKEVMELGAKAEIYVGDVTSKEDLANAVSKCIECFGSVDVFYSNAGIYLREYVKDMRIDQIRKIMEVDFYGNMNALYSVLPYFLERNAGTFISTCSVDGKIGLPGDAAYCASKFALNGFHQVLRQELRGTNVHNCVIYPGRMDTPQIRHVDCPKIGKKNDPVLVAKAAVKCAIKHKTEVLVPWFSSKLLITANNISNKLSDWLTRINKLEGTDNGLDAINEAK
;
A
#
# COMPACT_ATOMS: atom_id res chain seq x y z
N MET A 1 -19.61 12.80 20.77
CA MET A 1 -18.70 12.79 19.59
C MET A 1 -17.56 11.81 19.85
N LYS A 2 -17.22 10.94 18.91
CA LYS A 2 -16.07 10.01 19.04
C LYS A 2 -14.78 10.80 19.06
N LYS A 3 -13.87 10.53 20.01
CA LYS A 3 -12.57 11.20 20.11
C LYS A 3 -11.75 10.96 18.83
N LYS A 4 -11.34 12.03 18.14
CA LYS A 4 -10.45 11.97 16.98
C LYS A 4 -9.04 11.62 17.45
N ARG A 5 -8.50 10.48 17.03
CA ARG A 5 -7.27 9.90 17.58
C ARG A 5 -5.99 10.37 16.88
N LEU A 6 -6.13 10.97 15.69
CA LEU A 6 -5.03 11.53 14.90
C LEU A 6 -5.17 13.05 14.71
N LEU A 7 -5.87 13.70 15.63
CA LEU A 7 -6.08 15.15 15.56
C LEU A 7 -4.74 15.90 15.49
N GLY A 8 -4.56 16.68 14.41
CA GLY A 8 -3.36 17.46 14.16
C GLY A 8 -2.14 16.65 13.68
N LYS A 9 -2.27 15.34 13.45
CA LYS A 9 -1.22 14.54 12.84
C LYS A 9 -1.19 14.73 11.33
N ASN A 10 0.01 14.84 10.76
CA ASN A 10 0.22 15.09 9.35
C ASN A 10 0.62 13.78 8.64
N VAL A 11 -0.15 13.41 7.62
CA VAL A 11 -0.05 12.11 6.94
C VAL A 11 0.18 12.31 5.45
N ILE A 12 1.30 11.81 4.94
CA ILE A 12 1.54 11.70 3.49
C ILE A 12 1.00 10.34 3.03
N ILE A 13 0.26 10.31 1.91
CA ILE A 13 -0.24 9.07 1.31
C ILE A 13 0.12 9.05 -0.18
N THR A 14 0.91 8.06 -0.62
CA THR A 14 1.17 7.85 -2.05
C THR A 14 0.09 6.99 -2.70
N GLY A 15 -0.18 7.24 -3.99
CA GLY A 15 -1.27 6.57 -4.71
C GLY A 15 -2.65 6.94 -4.16
N SER A 16 -2.79 8.16 -3.63
CA SER A 16 -4.00 8.62 -2.93
C SER A 16 -5.16 9.00 -3.85
N SER A 17 -4.97 9.01 -5.18
CA SER A 17 -6.01 9.42 -6.15
C SER A 17 -7.10 8.37 -6.42
N SER A 18 -6.92 7.12 -5.96
CA SER A 18 -7.90 6.04 -6.20
C SER A 18 -7.74 4.88 -5.22
N GLY A 19 -8.64 3.90 -5.30
CA GLY A 19 -8.56 2.61 -4.61
C GLY A 19 -8.29 2.73 -3.10
N ILE A 20 -7.35 1.93 -2.59
CA ILE A 20 -6.97 1.89 -1.18
C ILE A 20 -6.49 3.26 -0.70
N GLY A 21 -5.67 3.96 -1.50
CA GLY A 21 -5.09 5.26 -1.11
C GLY A 21 -6.16 6.33 -0.87
N ARG A 22 -7.14 6.45 -1.79
CA ARG A 22 -8.27 7.39 -1.63
C ARG A 22 -9.11 7.07 -0.40
N VAL A 23 -9.49 5.81 -0.23
CA VAL A 23 -10.30 5.41 0.93
C VAL A 23 -9.53 5.61 2.24
N SER A 24 -8.22 5.39 2.22
CA SER A 24 -7.36 5.64 3.38
C SER A 24 -7.28 7.12 3.72
N ALA A 25 -7.17 8.01 2.73
CA ALA A 25 -7.19 9.45 2.96
C ALA A 25 -8.47 9.86 3.72
N LEU A 26 -9.62 9.34 3.32
CA LEU A 26 -10.90 9.61 3.99
C LEU A 26 -10.95 9.04 5.42
N GLU A 27 -10.44 7.83 5.65
CA GLU A 27 -10.43 7.23 7.00
C GLU A 27 -9.45 7.97 7.95
N PHE A 28 -8.29 8.42 7.46
CA PHE A 28 -7.38 9.27 8.21
C PHE A 28 -8.00 10.63 8.54
N ALA A 29 -8.70 11.25 7.58
CA ALA A 29 -9.42 12.52 7.77
C ALA A 29 -10.52 12.41 8.84
N LYS A 30 -11.29 11.33 8.86
CA LYS A 30 -12.30 11.04 9.91
C LYS A 30 -11.68 10.99 11.32
N GLU A 31 -10.42 10.58 11.45
CA GLU A 31 -9.68 10.55 12.71
C GLU A 31 -8.98 11.88 13.02
N GLY A 32 -9.14 12.90 12.16
CA GLY A 32 -8.67 14.27 12.38
C GLY A 32 -7.26 14.56 11.89
N ALA A 33 -6.68 13.69 11.07
CA ALA A 33 -5.38 13.94 10.46
C ALA A 33 -5.46 15.01 9.36
N ASN A 34 -4.37 15.76 9.16
CA ASN A 34 -4.13 16.57 7.98
C ASN A 34 -3.53 15.64 6.89
N LEU A 35 -3.95 15.80 5.64
CA LEU A 35 -3.58 14.91 4.55
C LEU A 35 -2.70 15.61 3.51
N PHE A 36 -1.58 15.00 3.17
CA PHE A 36 -0.75 15.37 2.03
C PHE A 36 -0.84 14.26 0.99
N LEU A 37 -1.57 14.53 -0.09
CA LEU A 37 -2.00 13.55 -1.08
C LEU A 37 -1.03 13.54 -2.25
N PHE A 38 -0.42 12.40 -2.54
CA PHE A 38 0.57 12.25 -3.60
C PHE A 38 0.10 11.23 -4.64
N ALA A 39 0.01 11.64 -5.91
CA ALA A 39 -0.25 10.75 -7.06
C ALA A 39 0.04 11.50 -8.38
N ARG A 40 -0.06 10.78 -9.52
CA ARG A 40 0.21 11.34 -10.85
C ARG A 40 -0.94 12.14 -11.44
N ASN A 41 -2.18 11.85 -11.07
CA ASN A 41 -3.37 12.44 -11.69
C ASN A 41 -3.90 13.61 -10.84
N LEU A 42 -3.73 14.83 -11.37
CA LEU A 42 -4.11 16.07 -10.70
C LEU A 42 -5.61 16.16 -10.43
N ASP A 43 -6.45 15.80 -11.42
CA ASP A 43 -7.90 15.96 -11.30
C ASP A 43 -8.46 15.07 -10.19
N ARG A 44 -8.06 13.79 -10.21
CA ARG A 44 -8.45 12.84 -9.15
C ARG A 44 -7.89 13.24 -7.77
N LEU A 45 -6.69 13.84 -7.70
CA LEU A 45 -6.18 14.38 -6.44
C LEU A 45 -7.03 15.51 -5.90
N ASN A 46 -7.47 16.42 -6.79
CA ASN A 46 -8.37 17.52 -6.42
C ASN A 46 -9.73 17.03 -5.92
N GLU A 47 -10.29 15.98 -6.53
CA GLU A 47 -11.51 15.33 -6.05
C GLU A 47 -11.33 14.81 -4.63
N VAL A 48 -10.25 14.05 -4.38
CA VAL A 48 -9.98 13.49 -3.04
C VAL A 48 -9.67 14.59 -2.02
N LYS A 49 -8.94 15.65 -2.41
CA LYS A 49 -8.71 16.82 -1.56
C LYS A 49 -10.04 17.43 -1.11
N LYS A 50 -10.96 17.63 -2.02
CA LYS A 50 -12.30 18.16 -1.70
C LYS A 50 -13.05 17.28 -0.72
N GLU A 51 -13.10 15.95 -0.95
CA GLU A 51 -13.74 15.00 -0.05
C GLU A 51 -13.12 15.01 1.36
N VAL A 52 -11.79 15.09 1.45
CA VAL A 52 -11.07 15.18 2.74
C VAL A 52 -11.44 16.47 3.48
N MET A 53 -11.52 17.61 2.76
CA MET A 53 -11.88 18.89 3.33
C MET A 53 -13.35 18.94 3.81
N GLU A 54 -14.26 18.28 3.12
CA GLU A 54 -15.66 18.10 3.53
C GLU A 54 -15.80 17.34 4.86
N LEU A 55 -14.81 16.48 5.20
CA LEU A 55 -14.72 15.81 6.50
C LEU A 55 -14.12 16.73 7.61
N GLY A 56 -13.77 17.98 7.27
CA GLY A 56 -13.21 18.97 8.19
C GLY A 56 -11.71 18.79 8.46
N ALA A 57 -11.00 18.06 7.61
CA ALA A 57 -9.54 17.94 7.66
C ALA A 57 -8.86 18.92 6.70
N LYS A 58 -7.61 19.28 6.99
CA LYS A 58 -6.76 19.99 6.02
C LYS A 58 -6.22 19.01 5.00
N ALA A 59 -6.12 19.44 3.73
CA ALA A 59 -5.54 18.62 2.68
C ALA A 59 -4.72 19.46 1.71
N GLU A 60 -3.52 18.96 1.35
CA GLU A 60 -2.69 19.46 0.28
C GLU A 60 -2.35 18.34 -0.70
N ILE A 61 -2.01 18.70 -1.93
CA ILE A 61 -1.71 17.74 -3.01
C ILE A 61 -0.32 17.98 -3.57
N TYR A 62 0.29 16.90 -4.06
CA TYR A 62 1.51 16.93 -4.85
C TYR A 62 1.39 15.96 -6.04
N VAL A 63 1.57 16.49 -7.24
CA VAL A 63 1.58 15.67 -8.46
C VAL A 63 2.99 15.16 -8.69
N GLY A 64 3.19 13.84 -8.62
CA GLY A 64 4.51 13.23 -8.77
C GLY A 64 4.44 11.72 -8.98
N ASP A 65 5.57 11.14 -9.33
CA ASP A 65 5.75 9.70 -9.53
C ASP A 65 6.65 9.11 -8.43
N VAL A 66 6.24 7.97 -7.85
CA VAL A 66 7.03 7.29 -6.80
C VAL A 66 8.36 6.75 -7.31
N THR A 67 8.54 6.60 -8.61
CA THR A 67 9.82 6.22 -9.22
C THR A 67 10.83 7.37 -9.22
N SER A 68 10.37 8.62 -9.04
CA SER A 68 11.21 9.81 -8.89
C SER A 68 11.56 10.04 -7.42
N LYS A 69 12.85 9.92 -7.09
CA LYS A 69 13.38 10.26 -5.75
C LYS A 69 13.17 11.73 -5.43
N GLU A 70 13.31 12.58 -6.43
CA GLU A 70 13.15 14.03 -6.30
C GLU A 70 11.71 14.42 -5.96
N ASP A 71 10.73 13.84 -6.67
CA ASP A 71 9.30 14.11 -6.38
C ASP A 71 8.94 13.76 -4.94
N LEU A 72 9.45 12.63 -4.43
CA LEU A 72 9.17 12.21 -3.06
C LEU A 72 9.89 13.08 -2.01
N ALA A 73 11.13 13.48 -2.27
CA ALA A 73 11.85 14.41 -1.39
C ALA A 73 11.16 15.78 -1.36
N ASN A 74 10.74 16.30 -2.51
CA ASN A 74 9.98 17.54 -2.62
C ASN A 74 8.62 17.44 -1.92
N ALA A 75 7.93 16.31 -2.04
CA ALA A 75 6.65 16.09 -1.36
C ALA A 75 6.81 16.10 0.18
N VAL A 76 7.86 15.47 0.72
CA VAL A 76 8.16 15.52 2.16
C VAL A 76 8.46 16.96 2.61
N SER A 77 9.33 17.66 1.89
CA SER A 77 9.68 19.05 2.19
C SER A 77 8.45 19.96 2.15
N LYS A 78 7.61 19.82 1.13
CA LYS A 78 6.38 20.59 0.97
C LYS A 78 5.34 20.29 2.05
N CYS A 79 5.23 19.04 2.47
CA CYS A 79 4.37 18.66 3.59
C CYS A 79 4.83 19.32 4.90
N ILE A 80 6.14 19.36 5.15
CA ILE A 80 6.72 20.04 6.32
C ILE A 80 6.45 21.56 6.25
N GLU A 81 6.65 22.17 5.08
CA GLU A 81 6.35 23.59 4.85
C GLU A 81 4.88 23.92 5.14
N CYS A 82 3.94 23.11 4.63
CA CYS A 82 2.50 23.37 4.76
C CYS A 82 1.93 23.05 6.15
N PHE A 83 2.44 22.00 6.80
CA PHE A 83 1.84 21.46 8.03
C PHE A 83 2.79 21.46 9.25
N GLY A 84 4.06 21.84 9.07
CA GLY A 84 5.07 21.89 10.12
C GLY A 84 5.77 20.57 10.41
N SER A 85 5.24 19.43 9.99
CA SER A 85 5.84 18.10 10.21
C SER A 85 5.26 17.02 9.31
N VAL A 86 5.94 15.87 9.29
CA VAL A 86 5.37 14.59 8.85
C VAL A 86 5.35 13.64 10.04
N ASP A 87 4.19 13.11 10.41
CA ASP A 87 4.04 12.14 11.51
C ASP A 87 3.86 10.71 10.98
N VAL A 88 3.19 10.57 9.83
CA VAL A 88 2.96 9.29 9.17
C VAL A 88 3.26 9.41 7.68
N PHE A 89 4.04 8.48 7.15
CA PHE A 89 4.18 8.30 5.72
C PHE A 89 3.56 6.96 5.32
N TYR A 90 2.49 7.00 4.53
CA TYR A 90 1.82 5.82 4.03
C TYR A 90 2.17 5.58 2.56
N SER A 91 3.14 4.69 2.32
CA SER A 91 3.54 4.22 1.00
C SER A 91 2.56 3.16 0.51
N ASN A 92 1.63 3.60 -0.33
CA ASN A 92 0.54 2.77 -0.84
C ASN A 92 0.54 2.65 -2.37
N ALA A 93 1.20 3.56 -3.10
CA ALA A 93 1.29 3.48 -4.55
C ALA A 93 1.84 2.13 -5.01
N GLY A 94 1.25 1.58 -6.05
CA GLY A 94 1.66 0.33 -6.66
C GLY A 94 0.88 0.05 -7.92
N ILE A 95 1.37 -0.87 -8.73
CA ILE A 95 0.72 -1.35 -9.94
C ILE A 95 0.56 -2.87 -9.87
N TYR A 96 -0.36 -3.40 -10.65
CA TYR A 96 -0.60 -4.81 -10.76
C TYR A 96 -0.63 -5.23 -12.22
N LEU A 97 0.11 -6.25 -12.55
CA LEU A 97 0.08 -6.92 -13.83
C LEU A 97 -0.05 -8.41 -13.60
N ARG A 98 -0.97 -9.02 -14.33
CA ARG A 98 -1.16 -10.45 -14.33
C ARG A 98 -0.74 -11.02 -15.67
N GLU A 99 0.21 -11.96 -15.63
CA GLU A 99 0.69 -12.68 -16.81
C GLU A 99 1.33 -13.99 -16.38
N TYR A 100 1.12 -15.07 -17.13
CA TYR A 100 1.83 -16.33 -16.90
C TYR A 100 3.31 -16.19 -17.23
N VAL A 101 4.17 -16.85 -16.45
CA VAL A 101 5.64 -16.77 -16.61
C VAL A 101 6.12 -17.07 -18.03
N LYS A 102 5.45 -18.00 -18.72
CA LYS A 102 5.79 -18.37 -20.11
C LYS A 102 5.58 -17.23 -21.13
N ASP A 103 4.67 -16.31 -20.82
CA ASP A 103 4.27 -15.20 -21.71
C ASP A 103 4.79 -13.84 -21.20
N MET A 104 5.30 -13.81 -19.96
CA MET A 104 5.74 -12.59 -19.29
C MET A 104 7.06 -12.06 -19.85
N ARG A 105 7.11 -10.76 -20.16
CA ARG A 105 8.30 -10.10 -20.65
C ARG A 105 9.12 -9.46 -19.50
N ILE A 106 10.43 -9.40 -19.69
CA ILE A 106 11.35 -8.85 -18.68
C ILE A 106 11.11 -7.36 -18.38
N ASP A 107 10.64 -6.59 -19.37
CA ASP A 107 10.30 -5.18 -19.18
C ASP A 107 9.08 -4.99 -18.27
N GLN A 108 8.11 -5.90 -18.31
CA GLN A 108 6.97 -5.92 -17.40
C GLN A 108 7.42 -6.18 -15.96
N ILE A 109 8.33 -7.15 -15.77
CA ILE A 109 8.92 -7.44 -14.45
C ILE A 109 9.63 -6.21 -13.91
N ARG A 110 10.49 -5.58 -14.74
CA ARG A 110 11.22 -4.35 -14.36
C ARG A 110 10.27 -3.23 -13.97
N LYS A 111 9.20 -3.00 -14.73
CA LYS A 111 8.21 -1.95 -14.45
C LYS A 111 7.53 -2.15 -13.09
N ILE A 112 7.13 -3.38 -12.78
CA ILE A 112 6.52 -3.70 -11.48
C ILE A 112 7.52 -3.50 -10.35
N MET A 113 8.75 -3.99 -10.49
CA MET A 113 9.80 -3.79 -9.50
C MET A 113 10.09 -2.30 -9.28
N GLU A 114 10.15 -1.51 -10.35
CA GLU A 114 10.43 -0.08 -10.28
C GLU A 114 9.37 0.68 -9.47
N VAL A 115 8.09 0.41 -9.74
CA VAL A 115 7.00 1.11 -9.03
C VAL A 115 6.80 0.54 -7.63
N ASP A 116 6.66 -0.79 -7.51
CA ASP A 116 6.19 -1.41 -6.27
C ASP A 116 7.29 -1.55 -5.23
N PHE A 117 8.51 -1.92 -5.65
CA PHE A 117 9.64 -2.07 -4.74
C PHE A 117 10.47 -0.79 -4.64
N TYR A 118 11.06 -0.32 -5.75
CA TYR A 118 11.92 0.87 -5.70
C TYR A 118 11.13 2.13 -5.38
N GLY A 119 9.89 2.28 -5.84
CA GLY A 119 9.01 3.38 -5.45
C GLY A 119 8.73 3.42 -3.95
N ASN A 120 8.56 2.26 -3.31
CA ASN A 120 8.42 2.17 -1.86
C ASN A 120 9.74 2.52 -1.14
N MET A 121 10.89 2.09 -1.67
CA MET A 121 12.21 2.44 -1.15
C MET A 121 12.46 3.95 -1.27
N ASN A 122 12.16 4.55 -2.41
CA ASN A 122 12.27 5.99 -2.60
C ASN A 122 11.43 6.75 -1.56
N ALA A 123 10.20 6.29 -1.31
CA ALA A 123 9.32 6.85 -0.28
C ALA A 123 9.92 6.72 1.13
N LEU A 124 10.46 5.55 1.47
CA LEU A 124 11.11 5.33 2.76
C LEU A 124 12.32 6.26 2.94
N TYR A 125 13.25 6.26 1.98
CA TYR A 125 14.47 7.06 2.09
C TYR A 125 14.24 8.56 2.02
N SER A 126 13.11 9.02 1.47
CA SER A 126 12.74 10.45 1.49
C SER A 126 12.35 10.95 2.88
N VAL A 127 11.85 10.08 3.76
CA VAL A 127 11.30 10.48 5.08
C VAL A 127 12.05 9.88 6.26
N LEU A 128 12.75 8.75 6.09
CA LEU A 128 13.42 8.04 7.18
C LEU A 128 14.48 8.90 7.91
N PRO A 129 15.37 9.66 7.23
CA PRO A 129 16.30 10.56 7.92
C PRO A 129 15.59 11.55 8.84
N TYR A 130 14.52 12.17 8.36
CA TYR A 130 13.71 13.11 9.14
C TYR A 130 13.04 12.46 10.36
N PHE A 131 12.54 11.22 10.21
CA PHE A 131 11.96 10.47 11.34
C PHE A 131 13.02 10.10 12.38
N LEU A 132 14.22 9.68 11.94
CA LEU A 132 15.33 9.33 12.83
C LEU A 132 15.84 10.55 13.60
N GLU A 133 16.04 11.68 12.93
CA GLU A 133 16.46 12.94 13.56
C GLU A 133 15.48 13.38 14.65
N ARG A 134 14.18 13.30 14.38
CA ARG A 134 13.13 13.62 15.36
C ARG A 134 12.93 12.54 16.41
N ASN A 135 13.51 11.36 16.21
CA ASN A 135 13.19 10.14 16.95
C ASN A 135 11.67 9.91 17.07
N ALA A 136 10.92 10.16 16.01
CA ALA A 136 9.47 10.03 15.97
C ALA A 136 8.97 9.93 14.52
N GLY A 137 8.07 9.00 14.25
CA GLY A 137 7.41 8.84 12.96
C GLY A 137 6.89 7.43 12.74
N THR A 138 5.96 7.28 11.82
CA THR A 138 5.45 5.96 11.41
C THR A 138 5.48 5.82 9.91
N PHE A 139 6.24 4.85 9.39
CA PHE A 139 6.20 4.44 8.01
C PHE A 139 5.25 3.25 7.86
N ILE A 140 4.27 3.37 6.99
CA ILE A 140 3.30 2.31 6.68
C ILE A 140 3.49 1.91 5.22
N SER A 141 3.60 0.62 4.94
CA SER A 141 3.73 0.09 3.58
C SER A 141 2.57 -0.83 3.23
N THR A 142 1.94 -0.61 2.09
CA THR A 142 1.03 -1.58 1.47
C THR A 142 1.85 -2.62 0.71
N CYS A 143 1.97 -3.81 1.30
CA CYS A 143 2.49 -5.00 0.63
C CYS A 143 1.34 -5.76 -0.06
N SER A 144 1.26 -7.07 0.12
CA SER A 144 0.18 -7.97 -0.28
C SER A 144 0.33 -9.31 0.45
N VAL A 145 -0.72 -10.11 0.51
CA VAL A 145 -0.62 -11.55 0.82
C VAL A 145 0.34 -12.25 -0.16
N ASP A 146 0.42 -11.74 -1.40
CA ASP A 146 1.35 -12.22 -2.43
C ASP A 146 2.83 -11.89 -2.14
N GLY A 147 3.12 -11.16 -1.08
CA GLY A 147 4.46 -11.02 -0.50
C GLY A 147 4.81 -12.13 0.51
N LYS A 148 3.90 -13.07 0.73
CA LYS A 148 4.09 -14.23 1.64
C LYS A 148 3.79 -15.57 0.99
N ILE A 149 3.12 -15.57 -0.15
CA ILE A 149 2.81 -16.75 -0.97
C ILE A 149 2.87 -16.38 -2.45
N GLY A 150 3.21 -17.35 -3.32
CA GLY A 150 3.13 -17.20 -4.77
C GLY A 150 1.78 -17.67 -5.30
N LEU A 151 1.20 -16.91 -6.23
CA LEU A 151 -0.01 -17.30 -6.96
C LEU A 151 0.25 -17.36 -8.46
N PRO A 152 -0.33 -18.33 -9.18
CA PRO A 152 -0.19 -18.42 -10.65
C PRO A 152 -0.69 -17.15 -11.33
N GLY A 153 0.07 -16.65 -12.30
CA GLY A 153 -0.20 -15.43 -13.03
C GLY A 153 0.33 -14.15 -12.38
N ASP A 154 0.77 -14.20 -11.13
CA ASP A 154 1.18 -13.01 -10.37
C ASP A 154 2.72 -12.93 -10.13
N ALA A 155 3.53 -13.63 -10.95
CA ALA A 155 4.95 -13.85 -10.68
C ALA A 155 5.74 -12.56 -10.45
N ALA A 156 5.62 -11.55 -11.33
CA ALA A 156 6.33 -10.28 -11.18
C ALA A 156 5.83 -9.48 -9.95
N TYR A 157 4.53 -9.48 -9.73
CA TYR A 157 3.92 -8.84 -8.59
C TYR A 157 4.35 -9.52 -7.28
N CYS A 158 4.25 -10.85 -7.20
CA CYS A 158 4.76 -11.62 -6.06
C CYS A 158 6.23 -11.28 -5.77
N ALA A 159 7.09 -11.30 -6.79
CA ALA A 159 8.52 -10.98 -6.62
C ALA A 159 8.72 -9.61 -5.97
N SER A 160 8.02 -8.57 -6.43
CA SER A 160 8.10 -7.23 -5.84
C SER A 160 7.63 -7.19 -4.38
N LYS A 161 6.53 -7.90 -4.07
CA LYS A 161 5.96 -7.92 -2.71
C LYS A 161 6.76 -8.80 -1.75
N PHE A 162 7.39 -9.88 -2.22
CA PHE A 162 8.37 -10.64 -1.42
C PHE A 162 9.61 -9.79 -1.10
N ALA A 163 10.12 -9.02 -2.08
CA ALA A 163 11.23 -8.08 -1.85
C ALA A 163 10.86 -7.05 -0.77
N LEU A 164 9.68 -6.44 -0.85
CA LEU A 164 9.16 -5.54 0.19
C LEU A 164 9.08 -6.22 1.56
N ASN A 165 8.50 -7.42 1.61
CA ASN A 165 8.36 -8.17 2.86
C ASN A 165 9.72 -8.40 3.52
N GLY A 166 10.72 -8.88 2.76
CA GLY A 166 12.06 -9.12 3.26
C GLY A 166 12.73 -7.84 3.78
N PHE A 167 12.69 -6.77 2.98
CA PHE A 167 13.29 -5.49 3.35
C PHE A 167 12.68 -4.91 4.64
N HIS A 168 11.37 -4.88 4.73
CA HIS A 168 10.69 -4.34 5.92
C HIS A 168 10.87 -5.19 7.18
N GLN A 169 11.11 -6.49 7.06
CA GLN A 169 11.49 -7.32 8.22
C GLN A 169 12.83 -6.92 8.80
N VAL A 170 13.82 -6.59 7.96
CA VAL A 170 15.13 -6.07 8.39
C VAL A 170 14.97 -4.69 9.00
N LEU A 171 14.34 -3.75 8.28
CA LEU A 171 14.10 -2.39 8.76
C LEU A 171 13.45 -2.36 10.15
N ARG A 172 12.45 -3.22 10.39
CA ARG A 172 11.80 -3.32 11.70
C ARG A 172 12.80 -3.69 12.83
N GLN A 173 13.81 -4.49 12.52
CA GLN A 173 14.83 -4.89 13.50
C GLN A 173 15.85 -3.78 13.74
N GLU A 174 16.25 -3.07 12.68
CA GLU A 174 17.20 -1.96 12.76
C GLU A 174 16.62 -0.73 13.48
N LEU A 175 15.31 -0.54 13.44
CA LEU A 175 14.62 0.54 14.16
C LEU A 175 14.42 0.26 15.68
N ARG A 176 14.88 -0.89 16.19
CA ARG A 176 14.78 -1.18 17.63
C ARG A 176 15.50 -0.12 18.46
N GLY A 177 14.86 0.30 19.54
CA GLY A 177 15.42 1.33 20.44
C GLY A 177 15.14 2.76 19.98
N THR A 178 14.46 2.94 18.83
CA THR A 178 13.97 4.24 18.39
C THR A 178 12.45 4.36 18.59
N ASN A 179 11.92 5.59 18.50
CA ASN A 179 10.48 5.85 18.42
C ASN A 179 9.97 5.98 16.98
N VAL A 180 10.74 5.45 16.02
CA VAL A 180 10.32 5.33 14.61
C VAL A 180 9.71 3.95 14.38
N HIS A 181 8.49 3.93 13.84
CA HIS A 181 7.74 2.69 13.66
C HIS A 181 7.60 2.32 12.20
N ASN A 182 7.78 1.04 11.90
CA ASN A 182 7.56 0.46 10.58
C ASN A 182 6.41 -0.54 10.64
N CYS A 183 5.38 -0.33 9.82
CA CYS A 183 4.22 -1.19 9.72
C CYS A 183 4.01 -1.67 8.28
N VAL A 184 3.80 -2.96 8.10
CA VAL A 184 3.46 -3.54 6.79
C VAL A 184 2.04 -4.11 6.82
N ILE A 185 1.23 -3.69 5.87
CA ILE A 185 -0.12 -4.22 5.67
C ILE A 185 -0.08 -5.19 4.51
N TYR A 186 -0.69 -6.34 4.68
CA TYR A 186 -0.80 -7.39 3.66
C TYR A 186 -2.26 -7.56 3.26
N PRO A 187 -2.75 -6.76 2.31
CA PRO A 187 -4.09 -6.97 1.76
C PRO A 187 -4.14 -8.28 0.98
N GLY A 188 -5.26 -8.98 1.08
CA GLY A 188 -5.70 -9.89 0.04
C GLY A 188 -6.37 -9.10 -1.09
N ARG A 189 -7.26 -9.76 -1.84
CA ARG A 189 -7.98 -9.09 -2.94
C ARG A 189 -8.93 -8.03 -2.40
N MET A 190 -8.75 -6.78 -2.86
CA MET A 190 -9.58 -5.64 -2.51
C MET A 190 -10.32 -5.14 -3.75
N ASP A 191 -11.58 -4.75 -3.59
CA ASP A 191 -12.37 -4.19 -4.70
C ASP A 191 -11.87 -2.78 -5.04
N THR A 192 -10.95 -2.72 -5.99
CA THR A 192 -10.28 -1.50 -6.43
C THR A 192 -10.24 -1.46 -7.95
N PRO A 193 -10.09 -0.28 -8.56
CA PRO A 193 -9.92 -0.17 -10.02
C PRO A 193 -8.80 -1.06 -10.56
N GLN A 194 -7.73 -1.26 -9.80
CA GLN A 194 -6.54 -2.02 -10.19
C GLN A 194 -6.81 -3.50 -10.52
N ILE A 195 -7.77 -4.13 -9.83
CA ILE A 195 -8.13 -5.54 -10.05
C ILE A 195 -9.60 -5.72 -10.47
N ARG A 196 -10.22 -4.66 -11.01
CA ARG A 196 -11.64 -4.72 -11.42
C ARG A 196 -11.87 -5.79 -12.49
N HIS A 197 -10.92 -5.95 -13.41
CA HIS A 197 -10.93 -6.90 -14.53
C HIS A 197 -10.66 -8.35 -14.10
N VAL A 198 -10.15 -8.59 -12.90
CA VAL A 198 -9.89 -9.95 -12.41
C VAL A 198 -11.15 -10.55 -11.82
N ASP A 199 -11.62 -11.65 -12.39
CA ASP A 199 -12.70 -12.46 -11.82
C ASP A 199 -12.16 -13.30 -10.67
N CYS A 200 -12.79 -13.18 -9.52
CA CYS A 200 -12.38 -13.87 -8.31
C CYS A 200 -13.38 -14.97 -7.96
N PRO A 201 -12.90 -16.16 -7.57
CA PRO A 201 -13.77 -17.22 -7.10
C PRO A 201 -14.51 -16.82 -5.81
N LYS A 202 -15.57 -17.54 -5.46
CA LYS A 202 -16.35 -17.28 -4.22
C LYS A 202 -15.45 -17.30 -2.96
N ILE A 203 -14.47 -18.23 -2.93
CA ILE A 203 -13.44 -18.28 -1.90
C ILE A 203 -12.29 -17.39 -2.40
N GLY A 204 -12.03 -16.26 -1.74
CA GLY A 204 -11.05 -15.25 -2.20
C GLY A 204 -11.68 -14.10 -2.97
N LYS A 205 -12.99 -13.86 -2.77
CA LYS A 205 -13.72 -12.69 -3.30
C LYS A 205 -13.03 -11.38 -2.93
N LYS A 206 -13.25 -10.35 -3.74
CA LYS A 206 -12.81 -8.99 -3.44
C LYS A 206 -13.47 -8.48 -2.16
N ASN A 207 -12.65 -7.89 -1.30
CA ASN A 207 -13.11 -7.28 -0.03
C ASN A 207 -13.17 -5.76 -0.18
N ASP A 208 -13.89 -5.11 0.71
CA ASP A 208 -13.97 -3.64 0.76
C ASP A 208 -12.59 -3.05 1.14
N PRO A 209 -12.03 -2.14 0.33
CA PRO A 209 -10.76 -1.47 0.62
C PRO A 209 -10.77 -0.65 1.92
N VAL A 210 -11.94 -0.31 2.46
CA VAL A 210 -12.11 0.32 3.78
C VAL A 210 -11.45 -0.52 4.90
N LEU A 211 -11.39 -1.84 4.76
CA LEU A 211 -10.71 -2.70 5.74
C LEU A 211 -9.21 -2.40 5.82
N VAL A 212 -8.56 -2.16 4.67
CA VAL A 212 -7.15 -1.79 4.59
C VAL A 212 -6.93 -0.37 5.14
N ALA A 213 -7.80 0.56 4.78
CA ALA A 213 -7.76 1.93 5.28
C ALA A 213 -7.85 1.99 6.82
N LYS A 214 -8.77 1.24 7.42
CA LYS A 214 -8.88 1.11 8.88
C LYS A 214 -7.66 0.43 9.51
N ALA A 215 -7.04 -0.53 8.81
CA ALA A 215 -5.80 -1.13 9.25
C ALA A 215 -4.65 -0.10 9.24
N ALA A 216 -4.52 0.74 8.19
CA ALA A 216 -3.52 1.80 8.11
C ALA A 216 -3.68 2.82 9.26
N VAL A 217 -4.90 3.29 9.51
CA VAL A 217 -5.20 4.15 10.68
C VAL A 217 -4.81 3.46 11.99
N LYS A 218 -5.11 2.17 12.14
CA LYS A 218 -4.72 1.41 13.35
C LYS A 218 -3.22 1.25 13.49
N CYS A 219 -2.46 1.12 12.39
CA CYS A 219 -1.00 1.12 12.38
C CYS A 219 -0.46 2.45 12.89
N ALA A 220 -0.96 3.56 12.38
CA ALA A 220 -0.56 4.90 12.82
C ALA A 220 -0.82 5.17 14.32
N ILE A 221 -1.89 4.59 14.89
CA ILE A 221 -2.27 4.81 16.30
C ILE A 221 -1.59 3.82 17.25
N LYS A 222 -1.45 2.56 16.83
CA LYS A 222 -1.06 1.45 17.73
C LYS A 222 0.32 0.86 17.39
N HIS A 223 1.01 1.42 16.40
CA HIS A 223 2.35 1.00 15.98
C HIS A 223 2.46 -0.51 15.72
N LYS A 224 1.44 -1.07 15.03
CA LYS A 224 1.46 -2.49 14.64
C LYS A 224 2.59 -2.72 13.64
N THR A 225 3.30 -3.83 13.77
CA THR A 225 4.40 -4.19 12.85
C THR A 225 3.90 -4.84 11.57
N GLU A 226 2.91 -5.73 11.69
CA GLU A 226 2.31 -6.45 10.56
C GLU A 226 0.80 -6.57 10.72
N VAL A 227 0.05 -6.41 9.63
CA VAL A 227 -1.41 -6.57 9.63
C VAL A 227 -1.87 -7.28 8.36
N LEU A 228 -2.49 -8.45 8.52
CA LEU A 228 -3.17 -9.19 7.44
C LEU A 228 -4.61 -8.71 7.28
N VAL A 229 -5.07 -8.47 6.05
CA VAL A 229 -6.43 -8.00 5.76
C VAL A 229 -7.02 -8.73 4.54
N PRO A 230 -8.06 -9.55 4.69
CA PRO A 230 -8.68 -10.02 5.94
C PRO A 230 -7.78 -10.99 6.69
N TRP A 231 -7.84 -10.98 8.02
CA TRP A 231 -6.90 -11.75 8.83
C TRP A 231 -7.05 -13.27 8.66
N PHE A 232 -8.27 -13.78 8.80
CA PHE A 232 -8.49 -15.23 8.89
C PHE A 232 -8.11 -16.00 7.63
N SER A 233 -8.68 -15.64 6.48
CA SER A 233 -8.40 -16.33 5.21
C SER A 233 -6.94 -16.18 4.77
N SER A 234 -6.35 -14.99 4.96
CA SER A 234 -4.94 -14.75 4.65
C SER A 234 -4.03 -15.57 5.55
N LYS A 235 -4.32 -15.63 6.86
CA LYS A 235 -3.53 -16.41 7.80
C LYS A 235 -3.59 -17.90 7.50
N LEU A 236 -4.78 -18.43 7.18
CA LEU A 236 -4.96 -19.84 6.82
C LEU A 236 -4.12 -20.21 5.59
N LEU A 237 -4.21 -19.42 4.51
CA LEU A 237 -3.48 -19.67 3.27
C LEU A 237 -1.96 -19.62 3.46
N ILE A 238 -1.44 -18.58 4.17
CA ILE A 238 -0.02 -18.46 4.49
C ILE A 238 0.45 -19.64 5.36
N THR A 239 -0.35 -20.06 6.33
CA THR A 239 0.01 -21.20 7.20
C THR A 239 0.07 -22.49 6.41
N ALA A 240 -0.89 -22.75 5.53
CA ALA A 240 -0.88 -23.93 4.66
C ALA A 240 0.37 -23.97 3.76
N ASN A 241 0.74 -22.83 3.18
CA ASN A 241 1.96 -22.70 2.37
C ASN A 241 3.23 -22.99 3.17
N ASN A 242 3.30 -22.54 4.42
CA ASN A 242 4.47 -22.75 5.29
C ASN A 242 4.60 -24.21 5.78
N ILE A 243 3.47 -24.94 5.84
CA ILE A 243 3.48 -26.36 6.22
C ILE A 243 3.91 -27.25 5.05
N SER A 244 3.35 -26.99 3.86
CA SER A 244 3.64 -27.81 2.67
C SER A 244 3.26 -27.08 1.39
N ASN A 245 4.22 -26.96 0.46
CA ASN A 245 3.96 -26.45 -0.88
C ASN A 245 2.88 -27.27 -1.60
N LYS A 246 2.88 -28.60 -1.45
CA LYS A 246 1.84 -29.46 -2.05
C LYS A 246 0.44 -29.15 -1.54
N LEU A 247 0.32 -28.85 -0.23
CA LEU A 247 -0.96 -28.44 0.37
C LEU A 247 -1.39 -27.08 -0.16
N SER A 248 -0.47 -26.13 -0.26
CA SER A 248 -0.73 -24.80 -0.82
C SER A 248 -1.17 -24.90 -2.30
N ASP A 249 -0.45 -25.66 -3.10
CA ASP A 249 -0.76 -25.87 -4.53
C ASP A 249 -2.13 -26.53 -4.72
N TRP A 250 -2.44 -27.52 -3.89
CA TRP A 250 -3.75 -28.18 -3.90
C TRP A 250 -4.86 -27.19 -3.53
N LEU A 251 -4.71 -26.40 -2.44
CA LEU A 251 -5.68 -25.40 -2.03
C LEU A 251 -5.86 -24.31 -3.11
N THR A 252 -4.79 -23.85 -3.72
CA THR A 252 -4.83 -22.87 -4.81
C THR A 252 -5.64 -23.40 -5.98
N ARG A 253 -5.37 -24.65 -6.39
CA ARG A 253 -6.02 -25.29 -7.53
C ARG A 253 -7.51 -25.54 -7.30
N ILE A 254 -7.89 -26.19 -6.17
CA ILE A 254 -9.30 -26.52 -5.90
C ILE A 254 -10.16 -25.28 -5.69
N ASN A 255 -9.59 -24.21 -5.16
CA ASN A 255 -10.29 -22.96 -4.93
C ASN A 255 -10.14 -21.97 -6.10
N LYS A 256 -9.44 -22.36 -7.18
CA LYS A 256 -9.17 -21.50 -8.34
C LYS A 256 -8.68 -20.11 -7.93
N LEU A 257 -7.73 -20.08 -6.98
CA LEU A 257 -7.27 -18.82 -6.40
C LEU A 257 -6.51 -17.94 -7.41
N GLU A 258 -6.01 -18.53 -8.50
CA GLU A 258 -5.49 -17.76 -9.62
C GLU A 258 -6.55 -16.80 -10.20
N GLY A 259 -7.85 -17.14 -10.14
CA GLY A 259 -8.91 -16.38 -10.83
C GLY A 259 -8.77 -16.45 -12.36
N THR A 260 -9.65 -15.79 -13.08
CA THR A 260 -9.57 -15.59 -14.53
C THR A 260 -9.45 -14.11 -14.84
N ASP A 261 -8.63 -13.77 -15.84
CA ASP A 261 -8.48 -12.41 -16.32
C ASP A 261 -9.32 -12.26 -17.60
N ASN A 262 -10.28 -11.33 -17.57
CA ASN A 262 -11.19 -11.09 -18.70
C ASN A 262 -10.73 -9.94 -19.61
N GLY A 263 -9.51 -9.43 -19.45
CA GLY A 263 -8.99 -8.38 -20.32
C GLY A 263 -7.55 -7.97 -20.03
N LEU A 264 -6.74 -8.06 -21.04
CA LEU A 264 -5.35 -7.61 -21.08
C LEU A 264 -5.14 -6.09 -21.04
N ASP A 265 -6.19 -5.28 -20.86
CA ASP A 265 -6.15 -3.84 -21.12
C ASP A 265 -5.79 -2.95 -19.91
N ALA A 266 -5.56 -3.51 -18.73
CA ALA A 266 -5.28 -2.74 -17.52
C ALA A 266 -3.96 -1.93 -17.55
N ILE A 267 -3.06 -2.20 -18.50
CA ILE A 267 -1.82 -1.43 -18.67
C ILE A 267 -2.06 -0.12 -19.41
N ASN A 268 -3.10 -0.02 -20.24
CA ASN A 268 -3.38 1.16 -21.06
C ASN A 268 -4.17 2.25 -20.33
N GLU A 269 -4.91 1.93 -19.27
CA GLU A 269 -5.62 2.93 -18.45
C GLU A 269 -4.73 3.61 -17.39
N ALA A 270 -3.48 3.21 -17.28
CA ALA A 270 -2.48 3.81 -16.38
C ALA A 270 -1.62 4.90 -17.05
N LYS A 271 -1.96 5.29 -18.30
CA LYS A 271 -1.35 6.44 -18.98
C LYS A 271 -2.01 7.74 -18.62
#